data_8300c4ea1588df9975f930f6bad8707c
#
_entry.id   8300c4ea1588df9975f930f6bad8707c
#
_cell.length_a   1.000
_cell.length_b   1.000
_cell.length_c   1.000
_cell.angle_alpha   90.00
_cell.angle_beta   90.00
_cell.angle_gamma   90.00
#
_symmetry.space_group_name_H-M   'P 1'
#
loop_
_entity.id
_entity.type
_entity.pdbx_description
1 polymer ?
#
loop_
_entity_poly.entity_id
_entity_poly.type
_entity_poly.pdbx_seq_one_letter_code
_entity_poly.pdbx_strand_id
1 'polypeptide(L)'
;EFFPMLGGHEGAGVVEEVGPGVRSVRPGDRVATSFIPACGSCRWCVSGMTYLCDNGAMMFDKGMVTDGTSRRHVGDEDLTAMTQLGTFAEYAVLAEESVIKIDDSIPLEAASLVSCGVTTGWGSATVGVGTQPGDTVVIIGTGGVGINAVQGAKAAGARAVIAVDPVEFKRDSAKFFGATETAASAEEAIPMVQELTAGVMADRVVLTPSVLPAELLAPAMMLTRKGGTCLMTAIPKLDVNIVPLLLVDFIQSCKTLKGLLYGGMNPRASMPMLLSLYRNGNLKLDELITKRYRLDQINDAFTDMREGRNIRGIIEFG
;
A
#
# COMPACT_ATOMS: atom_id res chain seq x y z
N GLU A 1 4.33 -25.02 2.64
CA GLU A 1 2.96 -24.66 3.06
C GLU A 1 3.04 -23.45 3.98
N PHE A 2 2.22 -22.39 3.73
CA PHE A 2 2.25 -21.15 4.52
C PHE A 2 1.29 -21.17 5.70
N PHE A 3 0.43 -22.15 5.79
CA PHE A 3 -0.57 -22.30 6.83
C PHE A 3 -0.18 -23.39 7.85
N PRO A 4 -0.56 -23.22 9.11
CA PRO A 4 -1.32 -22.09 9.69
C PRO A 4 -0.50 -20.80 9.75
N MET A 5 -1.19 -19.63 9.60
CA MET A 5 -0.55 -18.32 9.52
C MET A 5 -1.21 -17.33 10.49
N LEU A 6 -0.38 -16.61 11.24
CA LEU A 6 -0.80 -15.43 12.00
C LEU A 6 -0.93 -14.24 11.04
N GLY A 7 -2.13 -13.72 10.88
CA GLY A 7 -2.45 -12.64 9.95
C GLY A 7 -2.00 -11.26 10.42
N GLY A 8 -2.23 -10.26 9.56
CA GLY A 8 -1.92 -8.86 9.81
C GLY A 8 -0.49 -8.48 9.43
N HIS A 9 -0.36 -7.37 8.68
CA HIS A 9 0.95 -6.85 8.25
C HIS A 9 1.03 -5.32 8.36
N GLU A 10 0.08 -4.72 9.02
CA GLU A 10 0.05 -3.31 9.38
C GLU A 10 -0.20 -3.22 10.88
N GLY A 11 0.55 -2.40 11.58
CA GLY A 11 0.39 -2.26 13.01
C GLY A 11 1.14 -1.07 13.58
N ALA A 12 0.69 -0.64 14.74
CA ALA A 12 1.38 0.33 15.58
C ALA A 12 1.17 -0.06 17.05
N GLY A 13 2.08 0.29 17.90
CA GLY A 13 2.03 -0.07 19.31
C GLY A 13 3.10 0.61 20.14
N VAL A 14 3.29 0.09 21.33
CA VAL A 14 4.31 0.54 22.27
C VAL A 14 5.30 -0.61 22.50
N VAL A 15 6.58 -0.30 22.50
CA VAL A 15 7.63 -1.28 22.77
C VAL A 15 7.58 -1.67 24.26
N GLU A 16 7.34 -2.95 24.55
CA GLU A 16 7.36 -3.50 25.91
C GLU A 16 8.77 -3.89 26.34
N GLU A 17 9.46 -4.65 25.49
CA GLU A 17 10.81 -5.14 25.74
C GLU A 17 11.65 -5.08 24.47
N VAL A 18 12.96 -5.10 24.63
CA VAL A 18 13.93 -5.21 23.53
C VAL A 18 14.91 -6.34 23.79
N GLY A 19 15.24 -7.08 22.73
CA GLY A 19 16.27 -8.10 22.75
C GLY A 19 17.69 -7.52 22.85
N PRO A 20 18.68 -8.36 23.15
CA PRO A 20 20.07 -7.94 23.19
C PRO A 20 20.53 -7.44 21.83
N GLY A 21 21.17 -6.25 21.79
CA GLY A 21 21.70 -5.65 20.56
C GLY A 21 20.78 -4.66 19.85
N VAL A 22 19.50 -4.58 20.20
CA VAL A 22 18.57 -3.56 19.70
C VAL A 22 19.02 -2.16 20.09
N ARG A 23 19.04 -1.23 19.12
CA ARG A 23 19.58 0.14 19.30
C ARG A 23 18.62 1.24 18.86
N SER A 24 17.69 0.96 17.94
CA SER A 24 16.83 1.97 17.35
C SER A 24 15.60 2.32 18.18
N VAL A 25 15.21 1.43 19.10
CA VAL A 25 14.03 1.59 19.96
C VAL A 25 14.33 1.11 21.38
N ARG A 26 13.51 1.55 22.33
CA ARG A 26 13.58 1.17 23.75
C ARG A 26 12.17 0.98 24.32
N PRO A 27 12.02 0.29 25.47
CA PRO A 27 10.73 0.19 26.15
C PRO A 27 10.07 1.56 26.35
N GLY A 28 8.77 1.65 26.08
CA GLY A 28 7.98 2.86 26.12
C GLY A 28 7.93 3.65 24.81
N ASP A 29 8.80 3.37 23.83
CA ASP A 29 8.74 4.04 22.52
C ASP A 29 7.48 3.64 21.74
N ARG A 30 6.81 4.62 21.14
CA ARG A 30 5.71 4.38 20.19
C ARG A 30 6.28 4.06 18.81
N VAL A 31 5.72 3.06 18.16
CA VAL A 31 6.26 2.53 16.90
C VAL A 31 5.16 2.19 15.91
N ALA A 32 5.48 2.28 14.63
CA ALA A 32 4.74 1.66 13.54
C ALA A 32 5.58 0.52 12.94
N THR A 33 4.91 -0.50 12.37
CA THR A 33 5.60 -1.63 11.75
C THR A 33 5.80 -1.41 10.26
N SER A 34 6.76 -2.12 9.67
CA SER A 34 6.95 -2.19 8.21
C SER A 34 7.16 -3.62 7.77
N PHE A 35 6.39 -4.08 6.79
CA PHE A 35 6.62 -5.40 6.21
C PHE A 35 7.88 -5.45 5.31
N ILE A 36 8.45 -4.29 5.00
CA ILE A 36 9.78 -4.21 4.40
C ILE A 36 10.78 -3.93 5.52
N PRO A 37 11.69 -4.87 5.84
CA PRO A 37 12.60 -4.72 6.97
C PRO A 37 13.62 -3.60 6.82
N ALA A 38 13.95 -3.17 5.61
CA ALA A 38 14.90 -2.07 5.33
C ALA A 38 16.19 -2.17 6.16
N CYS A 39 16.91 -3.31 6.07
CA CYS A 39 18.07 -3.66 6.90
C CYS A 39 19.24 -2.66 6.79
N GLY A 40 19.29 -1.84 5.75
CA GLY A 40 20.33 -0.81 5.54
C GLY A 40 21.67 -1.34 5.00
N SER A 41 21.89 -2.67 4.98
CA SER A 41 23.19 -3.27 4.64
C SER A 41 23.19 -4.12 3.38
N CYS A 42 22.05 -4.68 2.95
CA CYS A 42 21.99 -5.47 1.73
C CYS A 42 22.18 -4.59 0.49
N ARG A 43 22.51 -5.23 -0.64
CA ARG A 43 22.71 -4.58 -1.94
C ARG A 43 21.62 -3.55 -2.27
N TRP A 44 20.37 -3.92 -2.07
CA TRP A 44 19.22 -3.08 -2.43
C TRP A 44 19.10 -1.87 -1.51
N CYS A 45 19.27 -2.08 -0.22
CA CYS A 45 19.20 -0.98 0.76
C CYS A 45 20.31 0.06 0.51
N VAL A 46 21.55 -0.38 0.29
CA VAL A 46 22.67 0.55 0.07
C VAL A 46 22.60 1.26 -1.29
N SER A 47 21.85 0.72 -2.26
CA SER A 47 21.59 1.37 -3.54
C SER A 47 20.34 2.27 -3.55
N GLY A 48 19.69 2.47 -2.40
CA GLY A 48 18.50 3.31 -2.26
C GLY A 48 17.17 2.61 -2.57
N MET A 49 17.19 1.34 -2.96
CA MET A 49 16.00 0.54 -3.27
C MET A 49 15.58 -0.31 -2.06
N THR A 50 15.40 0.33 -0.90
CA THR A 50 15.10 -0.35 0.37
C THR A 50 13.82 -1.21 0.33
N TYR A 51 12.86 -0.85 -0.52
CA TYR A 51 11.63 -1.63 -0.77
C TYR A 51 11.90 -3.01 -1.42
N LEU A 52 13.14 -3.29 -1.84
CA LEU A 52 13.61 -4.59 -2.34
C LEU A 52 14.57 -5.27 -1.36
N CYS A 53 14.56 -4.90 -0.08
CA CYS A 53 15.43 -5.47 0.94
C CYS A 53 15.41 -7.01 0.90
N ASP A 54 16.59 -7.66 0.90
CA ASP A 54 16.70 -9.12 0.83
C ASP A 54 15.99 -9.81 2.01
N ASN A 55 15.98 -9.21 3.21
CA ASN A 55 15.23 -9.73 4.35
C ASN A 55 13.71 -9.74 4.11
N GLY A 56 13.20 -8.93 3.20
CA GLY A 56 11.79 -8.94 2.77
C GLY A 56 11.41 -10.16 1.93
N ALA A 57 12.38 -10.87 1.33
CA ALA A 57 12.13 -12.11 0.61
C ALA A 57 11.67 -13.25 1.53
N MET A 58 11.99 -13.16 2.84
CA MET A 58 11.62 -14.15 3.87
C MET A 58 10.22 -13.92 4.46
N MET A 59 9.37 -13.15 3.77
CA MET A 59 8.07 -12.69 4.31
C MET A 59 7.07 -13.82 4.65
N PHE A 60 7.31 -15.03 4.20
CA PHE A 60 6.48 -16.21 4.49
C PHE A 60 7.23 -17.30 5.25
N ASP A 61 8.42 -17.03 5.75
CA ASP A 61 9.18 -17.99 6.57
C ASP A 61 8.62 -18.04 7.99
N LYS A 62 8.64 -19.23 8.60
CA LYS A 62 8.25 -19.41 10.01
C LYS A 62 9.28 -18.78 10.96
N GLY A 63 10.55 -18.84 10.60
CA GLY A 63 11.64 -18.27 11.39
C GLY A 63 11.80 -16.77 11.21
N MET A 64 12.30 -16.11 12.27
CA MET A 64 12.67 -14.69 12.23
C MET A 64 13.89 -14.46 11.35
N VAL A 65 13.94 -13.31 10.67
CA VAL A 65 15.10 -12.89 9.85
C VAL A 65 16.39 -12.75 10.65
N THR A 66 16.31 -12.65 11.97
CA THR A 66 17.44 -12.45 12.87
C THR A 66 18.23 -13.73 13.12
N ASP A 67 17.56 -14.87 13.31
CA ASP A 67 18.19 -16.12 13.74
C ASP A 67 17.53 -17.40 13.19
N GLY A 68 16.49 -17.26 12.36
CA GLY A 68 15.79 -18.38 11.74
C GLY A 68 14.90 -19.19 12.70
N THR A 69 14.75 -18.78 13.97
CA THR A 69 13.90 -19.47 14.94
C THR A 69 12.51 -18.82 15.02
N SER A 70 11.46 -19.63 15.25
CA SER A 70 10.10 -19.09 15.42
C SER A 70 9.90 -18.50 16.80
N ARG A 71 9.07 -17.47 16.88
CA ARG A 71 8.58 -16.83 18.10
C ARG A 71 7.06 -16.97 18.26
N ARG A 72 6.45 -17.73 17.37
CA ARG A 72 4.98 -17.79 17.25
C ARG A 72 4.57 -19.25 17.14
N HIS A 73 3.75 -19.69 18.08
CA HIS A 73 3.38 -21.09 18.21
C HIS A 73 1.89 -21.25 18.54
N VAL A 74 1.32 -22.35 18.09
CA VAL A 74 0.04 -22.87 18.59
C VAL A 74 0.31 -24.29 19.09
N GLY A 75 0.30 -24.48 20.41
CA GLY A 75 0.85 -25.69 21.01
C GLY A 75 2.33 -25.84 20.66
N ASP A 76 2.69 -26.96 20.06
CA ASP A 76 4.07 -27.26 19.62
C ASP A 76 4.32 -26.91 18.14
N GLU A 77 3.36 -26.32 17.45
CA GLU A 77 3.48 -25.99 16.03
C GLU A 77 3.93 -24.54 15.81
N ASP A 78 5.01 -24.36 15.05
CA ASP A 78 5.47 -23.05 14.60
C ASP A 78 4.52 -22.44 13.59
N LEU A 79 4.16 -21.16 13.79
CA LEU A 79 3.32 -20.38 12.88
C LEU A 79 4.16 -19.52 11.92
N THR A 80 3.74 -19.48 10.67
CA THR A 80 4.13 -18.39 9.76
C THR A 80 3.48 -17.09 10.23
N ALA A 81 4.22 -16.00 10.32
CA ALA A 81 3.63 -14.68 10.49
C ALA A 81 3.57 -13.96 9.14
N MET A 82 2.40 -13.44 8.81
CA MET A 82 2.23 -12.67 7.56
C MET A 82 3.29 -11.57 7.48
N THR A 83 4.15 -11.65 6.47
CA THR A 83 5.25 -10.70 6.22
C THR A 83 6.21 -10.50 7.40
N GLN A 84 6.47 -11.56 8.19
CA GLN A 84 7.29 -11.53 9.41
C GLN A 84 6.70 -10.67 10.56
N LEU A 85 5.50 -10.12 10.41
CA LEU A 85 4.84 -9.25 11.39
C LEU A 85 3.78 -9.97 12.20
N GLY A 86 2.70 -10.43 11.58
CA GLY A 86 1.60 -11.10 12.29
C GLY A 86 0.92 -10.17 13.29
N THR A 87 0.44 -9.01 12.84
CA THR A 87 -0.07 -7.94 13.72
C THR A 87 -1.50 -8.15 14.24
N PHE A 88 -2.17 -9.27 13.89
CA PHE A 88 -3.45 -9.61 14.50
C PHE A 88 -3.26 -10.29 15.85
N ALA A 89 -2.55 -9.61 16.74
CA ALA A 89 -2.20 -10.06 18.07
C ALA A 89 -2.00 -8.86 19.01
N GLU A 90 -2.29 -9.03 20.30
CA GLU A 90 -2.07 -8.01 21.32
C GLU A 90 -0.57 -7.71 21.50
N TYR A 91 0.27 -8.73 21.34
CA TYR A 91 1.73 -8.63 21.39
C TYR A 91 2.34 -9.28 20.15
N ALA A 92 3.41 -8.68 19.65
CA ALA A 92 4.17 -9.21 18.52
C ALA A 92 5.67 -9.13 18.80
N VAL A 93 6.41 -10.18 18.43
CA VAL A 93 7.87 -10.16 18.43
C VAL A 93 8.33 -9.89 17.00
N LEU A 94 9.05 -8.78 16.84
CA LEU A 94 9.43 -8.24 15.53
C LEU A 94 10.94 -8.05 15.42
N ALA A 95 11.47 -8.14 14.20
CA ALA A 95 12.84 -7.74 13.94
C ALA A 95 12.97 -6.20 14.05
N GLU A 96 14.08 -5.72 14.58
CA GLU A 96 14.37 -4.28 14.75
C GLU A 96 14.22 -3.51 13.41
N GLU A 97 14.62 -4.15 12.32
CA GLU A 97 14.54 -3.58 10.97
C GLU A 97 13.11 -3.30 10.49
N SER A 98 12.14 -4.01 11.04
CA SER A 98 10.70 -3.87 10.73
C SER A 98 9.97 -2.91 11.67
N VAL A 99 10.67 -2.23 12.57
CA VAL A 99 10.08 -1.33 13.57
C VAL A 99 10.59 0.09 13.35
N ILE A 100 9.67 1.04 13.24
CA ILE A 100 9.97 2.45 13.03
C ILE A 100 9.40 3.27 14.19
N LYS A 101 10.29 3.94 14.93
CA LYS A 101 9.89 4.86 15.99
C LYS A 101 9.12 6.04 15.40
N ILE A 102 8.01 6.40 16.04
CA ILE A 102 7.15 7.53 15.66
C ILE A 102 7.11 8.56 16.80
N ASP A 103 6.64 9.76 16.47
CA ASP A 103 6.40 10.84 17.44
C ASP A 103 5.26 10.45 18.39
N ASP A 104 5.44 10.73 19.69
CA ASP A 104 4.49 10.37 20.76
C ASP A 104 3.12 11.05 20.60
N SER A 105 3.05 12.15 19.87
CA SER A 105 1.80 12.86 19.58
C SER A 105 0.92 12.20 18.52
N ILE A 106 1.44 11.21 17.79
CA ILE A 106 0.70 10.53 16.72
C ILE A 106 -0.21 9.44 17.29
N PRO A 107 -1.52 9.42 16.99
CA PRO A 107 -2.40 8.32 17.37
C PRO A 107 -1.93 7.00 16.75
N LEU A 108 -1.97 5.90 17.52
CA LEU A 108 -1.52 4.58 17.02
C LEU A 108 -2.38 4.10 15.85
N GLU A 109 -3.67 4.42 15.84
CA GLU A 109 -4.57 4.09 14.73
C GLU A 109 -4.08 4.71 13.41
N ALA A 110 -3.78 6.02 13.42
CA ALA A 110 -3.23 6.71 12.25
C ALA A 110 -1.85 6.16 11.86
N ALA A 111 -1.00 5.87 12.85
CA ALA A 111 0.32 5.29 12.63
C ALA A 111 0.26 3.88 12.00
N SER A 112 -0.72 3.05 12.36
CA SER A 112 -0.87 1.72 11.77
C SER A 112 -1.12 1.75 10.27
N LEU A 113 -1.81 2.77 9.76
CA LEU A 113 -2.15 2.91 8.35
C LEU A 113 -0.95 3.20 7.44
N VAL A 114 0.10 3.85 7.96
CA VAL A 114 1.32 4.13 7.17
C VAL A 114 2.24 2.92 7.03
N SER A 115 1.94 1.83 7.72
CA SER A 115 2.72 0.58 7.67
C SER A 115 2.77 -0.06 6.28
N CYS A 116 1.67 0.04 5.51
CA CYS A 116 1.58 -0.52 4.16
C CYS A 116 0.73 0.34 3.23
N GLY A 117 -0.60 0.37 3.45
CA GLY A 117 -1.55 0.89 2.45
C GLY A 117 -1.34 2.36 2.10
N VAL A 118 -1.09 3.20 3.10
CA VAL A 118 -0.83 4.65 2.89
C VAL A 118 0.49 4.86 2.15
N THR A 119 1.56 4.25 2.63
CA THR A 119 2.90 4.36 2.01
C THR A 119 2.89 3.83 0.58
N THR A 120 2.27 2.67 0.36
CA THR A 120 2.16 2.05 -0.97
C THR A 120 1.39 2.94 -1.94
N GLY A 121 0.20 3.42 -1.53
CA GLY A 121 -0.64 4.24 -2.40
C GLY A 121 -0.01 5.60 -2.73
N TRP A 122 0.37 6.33 -1.70
CA TRP A 122 1.04 7.62 -1.86
C TRP A 122 2.30 7.51 -2.71
N GLY A 123 3.17 6.54 -2.38
CA GLY A 123 4.40 6.31 -3.12
C GLY A 123 4.16 5.89 -4.56
N SER A 124 3.12 5.09 -4.85
CA SER A 124 2.79 4.69 -6.22
C SER A 124 2.48 5.90 -7.12
N ALA A 125 1.76 6.89 -6.60
CA ALA A 125 1.43 8.10 -7.35
C ALA A 125 2.61 9.08 -7.42
N THR A 126 3.36 9.26 -6.32
CA THR A 126 4.42 10.29 -6.26
C THR A 126 5.75 9.81 -6.80
N VAL A 127 6.24 8.67 -6.33
CA VAL A 127 7.55 8.09 -6.70
C VAL A 127 7.40 7.09 -7.84
N GLY A 128 6.40 6.23 -7.76
CA GLY A 128 6.19 5.12 -8.68
C GLY A 128 5.99 5.55 -10.12
N VAL A 129 4.96 6.35 -10.38
CA VAL A 129 4.69 6.92 -11.71
C VAL A 129 5.31 8.31 -11.88
N GLY A 130 5.80 8.93 -10.80
CA GLY A 130 6.43 10.24 -10.85
C GLY A 130 5.48 11.34 -11.33
N THR A 131 4.30 11.44 -10.71
CA THR A 131 3.31 12.49 -11.03
C THR A 131 3.96 13.87 -10.96
N GLN A 132 3.73 14.67 -12.00
CA GLN A 132 4.21 16.04 -12.10
C GLN A 132 3.03 17.03 -12.02
N PRO A 133 3.28 18.29 -11.62
CA PRO A 133 2.28 19.33 -11.70
C PRO A 133 1.69 19.44 -13.13
N GLY A 134 0.37 19.42 -13.23
CA GLY A 134 -0.35 19.46 -14.50
C GLY A 134 -0.67 18.10 -15.12
N ASP A 135 -0.16 16.97 -14.58
CA ASP A 135 -0.49 15.64 -15.09
C ASP A 135 -1.99 15.30 -14.90
N THR A 136 -2.51 14.49 -15.80
CA THR A 136 -3.77 13.74 -15.62
C THR A 136 -3.44 12.34 -15.13
N VAL A 137 -3.98 11.97 -13.97
CA VAL A 137 -3.70 10.70 -13.29
C VAL A 137 -4.97 9.89 -13.14
N VAL A 138 -4.95 8.62 -13.56
CA VAL A 138 -6.05 7.67 -13.36
C VAL A 138 -5.64 6.65 -12.28
N ILE A 139 -6.48 6.49 -11.26
CA ILE A 139 -6.30 5.49 -10.19
C ILE A 139 -7.41 4.46 -10.34
N ILE A 140 -7.06 3.20 -10.62
CA ILE A 140 -8.01 2.11 -10.79
C ILE A 140 -8.00 1.20 -9.56
N GLY A 141 -9.13 1.18 -8.84
CA GLY A 141 -9.28 0.58 -7.53
C GLY A 141 -9.04 1.60 -6.42
N THR A 142 -10.12 2.09 -5.76
CA THR A 142 -10.05 3.14 -4.73
C THR A 142 -10.33 2.59 -3.32
N GLY A 143 -9.79 1.40 -3.02
CA GLY A 143 -9.69 0.87 -1.67
C GLY A 143 -8.59 1.57 -0.86
N GLY A 144 -8.15 0.93 0.24
CA GLY A 144 -7.19 1.52 1.18
C GLY A 144 -5.85 1.96 0.57
N VAL A 145 -5.37 1.33 -0.50
CA VAL A 145 -4.17 1.74 -1.25
C VAL A 145 -4.51 2.86 -2.24
N GLY A 146 -5.57 2.66 -3.05
CA GLY A 146 -5.91 3.59 -4.12
C GLY A 146 -6.34 4.97 -3.65
N ILE A 147 -7.07 5.08 -2.53
CA ILE A 147 -7.40 6.37 -1.90
C ILE A 147 -6.13 7.17 -1.57
N ASN A 148 -5.08 6.50 -1.10
CA ASN A 148 -3.82 7.17 -0.80
C ASN A 148 -3.01 7.51 -2.07
N ALA A 149 -3.19 6.76 -3.16
CA ALA A 149 -2.69 7.17 -4.47
C ALA A 149 -3.41 8.44 -4.98
N VAL A 150 -4.73 8.57 -4.74
CA VAL A 150 -5.49 9.80 -5.02
C VAL A 150 -4.91 10.99 -4.23
N GLN A 151 -4.70 10.84 -2.92
CA GLN A 151 -4.10 11.89 -2.09
C GLN A 151 -2.68 12.25 -2.59
N GLY A 152 -1.86 11.24 -2.91
CA GLY A 152 -0.51 11.44 -3.43
C GLY A 152 -0.48 12.17 -4.77
N ALA A 153 -1.34 11.79 -5.72
CA ALA A 153 -1.45 12.44 -7.02
C ALA A 153 -1.87 13.91 -6.90
N LYS A 154 -2.87 14.18 -6.04
CA LYS A 154 -3.30 15.55 -5.74
C LYS A 154 -2.16 16.38 -5.13
N ALA A 155 -1.47 15.83 -4.13
CA ALA A 155 -0.36 16.52 -3.46
C ALA A 155 0.82 16.78 -4.41
N ALA A 156 1.05 15.91 -5.40
CA ALA A 156 2.05 16.11 -6.44
C ALA A 156 1.66 17.16 -7.49
N GLY A 157 0.44 17.74 -7.41
CA GLY A 157 -0.02 18.81 -8.29
C GLY A 157 -0.68 18.32 -9.58
N ALA A 158 -1.20 17.09 -9.63
CA ALA A 158 -2.00 16.63 -10.74
C ALA A 158 -3.17 17.60 -11.00
N ARG A 159 -3.38 17.96 -12.28
CA ARG A 159 -4.51 18.84 -12.68
C ARG A 159 -5.85 18.10 -12.63
N ALA A 160 -5.83 16.80 -12.91
CA ALA A 160 -6.98 15.93 -12.81
C ALA A 160 -6.59 14.58 -12.20
N VAL A 161 -7.40 14.09 -11.25
CA VAL A 161 -7.27 12.77 -10.64
C VAL A 161 -8.58 12.04 -10.84
N ILE A 162 -8.57 11.05 -11.71
CA ILE A 162 -9.74 10.23 -12.06
C ILE A 162 -9.70 8.95 -11.23
N ALA A 163 -10.68 8.76 -10.36
CA ALA A 163 -10.81 7.58 -9.51
C ALA A 163 -11.79 6.58 -10.12
N VAL A 164 -11.33 5.35 -10.34
CA VAL A 164 -12.13 4.30 -10.97
C VAL A 164 -12.36 3.17 -9.96
N ASP A 165 -13.63 2.90 -9.62
CA ASP A 165 -14.01 1.79 -8.72
C ASP A 165 -15.46 1.39 -8.99
N PRO A 166 -15.81 0.09 -9.04
CA PRO A 166 -17.20 -0.32 -9.27
C PRO A 166 -18.13 0.04 -8.10
N VAL A 167 -17.59 0.21 -6.88
CA VAL A 167 -18.37 0.50 -5.67
C VAL A 167 -18.59 2.01 -5.54
N GLU A 168 -19.85 2.46 -5.58
CA GLU A 168 -20.23 3.88 -5.50
C GLU A 168 -19.68 4.56 -4.25
N PHE A 169 -19.84 3.94 -3.07
CA PHE A 169 -19.29 4.45 -1.81
C PHE A 169 -17.79 4.77 -1.89
N LYS A 170 -17.00 3.94 -2.59
CA LYS A 170 -15.57 4.17 -2.78
C LYS A 170 -15.28 5.32 -3.73
N ARG A 171 -16.09 5.48 -4.79
CA ARG A 171 -15.99 6.62 -5.70
C ARG A 171 -16.29 7.94 -5.00
N ASP A 172 -17.35 7.98 -4.17
CA ASP A 172 -17.69 9.17 -3.38
C ASP A 172 -16.62 9.48 -2.34
N SER A 173 -16.10 8.46 -1.67
CA SER A 173 -14.94 8.61 -0.79
C SER A 173 -13.75 9.20 -1.55
N ALA A 174 -13.44 8.73 -2.76
CA ALA A 174 -12.32 9.24 -3.54
C ALA A 174 -12.43 10.73 -3.85
N LYS A 175 -13.64 11.26 -4.10
CA LYS A 175 -13.87 12.72 -4.25
C LYS A 175 -13.46 13.48 -3.00
N PHE A 176 -13.86 12.99 -1.82
CA PHE A 176 -13.49 13.61 -0.54
C PHE A 176 -11.98 13.65 -0.34
N PHE A 177 -11.24 12.62 -0.79
CA PHE A 177 -9.79 12.53 -0.71
C PHE A 177 -9.05 13.26 -1.84
N GLY A 178 -9.77 13.77 -2.84
CA GLY A 178 -9.20 14.69 -3.84
C GLY A 178 -9.28 14.24 -5.29
N ALA A 179 -10.03 13.19 -5.60
CA ALA A 179 -10.37 12.89 -7.00
C ALA A 179 -11.22 14.02 -7.58
N THR A 180 -10.92 14.41 -8.81
CA THR A 180 -11.69 15.42 -9.55
C THR A 180 -12.87 14.80 -10.30
N GLU A 181 -12.68 13.58 -10.78
CA GLU A 181 -13.68 12.80 -11.50
C GLU A 181 -13.70 11.35 -11.00
N THR A 182 -14.81 10.65 -11.30
CA THR A 182 -14.95 9.24 -10.96
C THR A 182 -15.65 8.47 -12.08
N ALA A 183 -15.29 7.19 -12.25
CA ALA A 183 -15.93 6.27 -13.17
C ALA A 183 -16.16 4.91 -12.51
N ALA A 184 -17.16 4.14 -12.96
CA ALA A 184 -17.44 2.84 -12.41
C ALA A 184 -16.51 1.74 -12.96
N SER A 185 -15.96 1.92 -14.15
CA SER A 185 -15.01 1.00 -14.79
C SER A 185 -13.96 1.74 -15.61
N ALA A 186 -12.91 1.03 -15.98
CA ALA A 186 -11.85 1.58 -16.84
C ALA A 186 -12.39 1.95 -18.24
N GLU A 187 -13.34 1.17 -18.75
CA GLU A 187 -13.99 1.40 -20.03
C GLU A 187 -14.83 2.70 -20.01
N GLU A 188 -15.55 2.94 -18.92
CA GLU A 188 -16.29 4.19 -18.71
C GLU A 188 -15.36 5.40 -18.58
N ALA A 189 -14.19 5.20 -17.97
CA ALA A 189 -13.19 6.27 -17.83
C ALA A 189 -12.53 6.68 -19.17
N ILE A 190 -12.44 5.79 -20.17
CA ILE A 190 -11.77 6.07 -21.44
C ILE A 190 -12.36 7.32 -22.14
N PRO A 191 -13.66 7.42 -22.48
CA PRO A 191 -14.21 8.60 -23.13
C PRO A 191 -14.10 9.85 -22.27
N MET A 192 -14.26 9.75 -20.96
CA MET A 192 -14.08 10.86 -20.02
C MET A 192 -12.65 11.41 -20.07
N VAL A 193 -11.64 10.54 -19.97
CA VAL A 193 -10.23 10.94 -20.04
C VAL A 193 -9.90 11.52 -21.41
N GLN A 194 -10.45 10.94 -22.48
CA GLN A 194 -10.27 11.44 -23.83
C GLN A 194 -10.79 12.88 -23.98
N GLU A 195 -11.97 13.18 -23.43
CA GLU A 195 -12.55 14.52 -23.42
C GLU A 195 -11.71 15.50 -22.60
N LEU A 196 -11.40 15.16 -21.33
CA LEU A 196 -10.62 15.99 -20.43
C LEU A 196 -9.21 16.34 -20.94
N THR A 197 -8.66 15.49 -21.82
CA THR A 197 -7.29 15.64 -22.34
C THR A 197 -7.24 16.01 -23.82
N ALA A 198 -8.37 16.35 -24.44
CA ALA A 198 -8.49 16.58 -25.88
C ALA A 198 -7.86 15.44 -26.73
N GLY A 199 -8.07 14.19 -26.31
CA GLY A 199 -7.59 12.98 -27.00
C GLY A 199 -6.18 12.53 -26.65
N VAL A 200 -5.45 13.25 -25.79
CA VAL A 200 -4.06 12.91 -25.42
C VAL A 200 -3.99 11.68 -24.50
N MET A 201 -5.00 11.46 -23.67
CA MET A 201 -5.11 10.43 -22.62
C MET A 201 -4.30 10.78 -21.34
N ALA A 202 -4.30 9.87 -20.36
CA ALA A 202 -3.70 10.11 -19.03
C ALA A 202 -2.16 10.00 -19.06
N ASP A 203 -1.49 10.91 -18.37
CA ASP A 203 -0.04 10.87 -18.16
C ASP A 203 0.37 9.66 -17.34
N ARG A 204 -0.41 9.35 -16.29
CA ARG A 204 -0.15 8.30 -15.32
C ARG A 204 -1.40 7.47 -15.07
N VAL A 205 -1.23 6.15 -15.00
CA VAL A 205 -2.27 5.20 -14.58
C VAL A 205 -1.71 4.34 -13.46
N VAL A 206 -2.44 4.18 -12.36
CA VAL A 206 -2.02 3.37 -11.21
C VAL A 206 -3.08 2.32 -10.92
N LEU A 207 -2.68 1.04 -10.88
CA LEU A 207 -3.55 -0.10 -10.65
C LEU A 207 -3.44 -0.55 -9.19
N THR A 208 -4.52 -0.37 -8.43
CA THR A 208 -4.65 -0.68 -7.00
C THR A 208 -5.90 -1.48 -6.63
N PRO A 209 -6.47 -2.35 -7.51
CA PRO A 209 -7.54 -3.23 -7.08
C PRO A 209 -7.05 -4.21 -6.00
N SER A 210 -7.95 -4.79 -5.23
CA SER A 210 -7.60 -5.76 -4.18
C SER A 210 -6.89 -7.00 -4.72
N VAL A 211 -7.30 -7.46 -5.89
CA VAL A 211 -6.64 -8.50 -6.70
C VAL A 211 -6.60 -7.97 -8.12
N LEU A 212 -5.42 -7.98 -8.75
CA LEU A 212 -5.27 -7.49 -10.12
C LEU A 212 -5.75 -8.55 -11.12
N PRO A 213 -6.88 -8.35 -11.83
CA PRO A 213 -7.26 -9.22 -12.92
C PRO A 213 -6.46 -8.85 -14.18
N ALA A 214 -6.00 -9.88 -14.94
CA ALA A 214 -5.15 -9.66 -16.12
C ALA A 214 -5.84 -8.80 -17.19
N GLU A 215 -7.15 -8.96 -17.36
CA GLU A 215 -7.99 -8.24 -18.33
C GLU A 215 -8.06 -6.75 -18.09
N LEU A 216 -7.75 -6.28 -16.88
CA LEU A 216 -7.71 -4.85 -16.56
C LEU A 216 -6.53 -4.13 -17.23
N LEU A 217 -5.49 -4.85 -17.62
CA LEU A 217 -4.29 -4.24 -18.19
C LEU A 217 -4.53 -3.62 -19.57
N ALA A 218 -5.36 -4.24 -20.42
CA ALA A 218 -5.66 -3.70 -21.74
C ALA A 218 -6.35 -2.33 -21.65
N PRO A 219 -7.48 -2.14 -20.94
CA PRO A 219 -8.11 -0.83 -20.79
C PRO A 219 -7.21 0.18 -20.02
N ALA A 220 -6.42 -0.26 -19.05
CA ALA A 220 -5.47 0.62 -18.38
C ALA A 220 -4.40 1.17 -19.34
N MET A 221 -3.90 0.33 -20.25
CA MET A 221 -2.96 0.78 -21.28
C MET A 221 -3.62 1.67 -22.33
N MET A 222 -4.93 1.51 -22.62
CA MET A 222 -5.68 2.43 -23.47
C MET A 222 -5.86 3.81 -22.79
N LEU A 223 -6.05 3.85 -21.48
CA LEU A 223 -6.11 5.09 -20.71
C LEU A 223 -4.76 5.82 -20.68
N THR A 224 -3.64 5.11 -20.86
CA THR A 224 -2.29 5.67 -20.80
C THR A 224 -1.92 6.34 -22.12
N ARG A 225 -1.48 7.63 -22.08
CA ARG A 225 -1.05 8.38 -23.26
C ARG A 225 0.25 7.83 -23.88
N LYS A 226 0.62 8.34 -25.06
CA LYS A 226 1.96 8.14 -25.63
C LYS A 226 3.03 8.65 -24.67
N GLY A 227 4.07 7.84 -24.44
CA GLY A 227 5.13 8.11 -23.46
C GLY A 227 4.66 8.12 -22.00
N GLY A 228 3.42 7.70 -21.71
CA GLY A 228 2.88 7.63 -20.36
C GLY A 228 3.29 6.35 -19.62
N THR A 229 2.99 6.31 -18.33
CA THR A 229 3.34 5.18 -17.45
C THR A 229 2.09 4.58 -16.82
N CYS A 230 1.92 3.26 -16.95
CA CYS A 230 0.97 2.44 -16.20
C CYS A 230 1.73 1.65 -15.14
N LEU A 231 1.35 1.79 -13.88
CA LEU A 231 1.96 1.15 -12.72
C LEU A 231 1.04 0.09 -12.13
N MET A 232 1.59 -1.10 -11.89
CA MET A 232 0.95 -2.18 -11.14
C MET A 232 1.57 -2.24 -9.74
N THR A 233 0.75 -2.05 -8.70
CA THR A 233 1.13 -2.29 -7.30
C THR A 233 0.20 -3.31 -6.63
N ALA A 234 -0.96 -3.57 -7.23
CA ALA A 234 -1.85 -4.65 -6.82
C ALA A 234 -1.27 -6.02 -7.21
N ILE A 235 -1.48 -7.02 -6.36
CA ILE A 235 -0.97 -8.38 -6.56
C ILE A 235 -2.05 -9.21 -7.30
N PRO A 236 -1.71 -9.88 -8.41
CA PRO A 236 -2.62 -10.81 -9.08
C PRO A 236 -2.71 -12.13 -8.30
N LYS A 237 -3.61 -13.02 -8.71
CA LYS A 237 -3.53 -14.42 -8.29
C LYS A 237 -2.22 -15.03 -8.79
N LEU A 238 -1.66 -15.97 -8.03
CA LEU A 238 -0.32 -16.55 -8.32
C LEU A 238 -0.25 -17.34 -9.62
N ASP A 239 -1.38 -17.79 -10.16
CA ASP A 239 -1.50 -18.52 -11.41
C ASP A 239 -1.66 -17.62 -12.65
N VAL A 240 -1.80 -16.31 -12.48
CA VAL A 240 -1.91 -15.35 -13.58
C VAL A 240 -0.51 -15.08 -14.17
N ASN A 241 -0.27 -15.62 -15.36
CA ASN A 241 1.02 -15.53 -16.07
C ASN A 241 0.94 -14.94 -17.48
N ILE A 242 -0.26 -14.52 -17.91
CA ILE A 242 -0.49 -13.92 -19.23
C ILE A 242 -1.05 -12.51 -19.05
N VAL A 243 -0.49 -11.58 -19.81
CA VAL A 243 -0.92 -10.18 -19.84
C VAL A 243 -1.38 -9.84 -21.26
N PRO A 244 -2.69 -9.53 -21.48
CA PRO A 244 -3.19 -9.13 -22.79
C PRO A 244 -2.79 -7.68 -23.10
N LEU A 245 -1.75 -7.49 -23.91
CA LEU A 245 -1.33 -6.16 -24.39
C LEU A 245 -1.36 -6.11 -25.92
N LEU A 246 -1.83 -4.99 -26.45
CA LEU A 246 -1.66 -4.67 -27.87
C LEU A 246 -0.23 -4.17 -28.10
N LEU A 247 0.69 -5.09 -28.41
CA LEU A 247 2.13 -4.81 -28.47
C LEU A 247 2.49 -3.72 -29.50
N VAL A 248 1.76 -3.64 -30.61
CA VAL A 248 2.02 -2.58 -31.61
C VAL A 248 1.76 -1.20 -31.02
N ASP A 249 0.68 -0.99 -30.29
CA ASP A 249 0.41 0.28 -29.61
C ASP A 249 1.42 0.55 -28.50
N PHE A 250 1.73 -0.47 -27.70
CA PHE A 250 2.72 -0.36 -26.62
C PHE A 250 4.07 0.14 -27.12
N ILE A 251 4.57 -0.44 -28.23
CA ILE A 251 5.86 -0.09 -28.83
C ILE A 251 5.81 1.27 -29.52
N GLN A 252 4.84 1.47 -30.43
CA GLN A 252 4.77 2.70 -31.24
C GLN A 252 4.42 3.94 -30.39
N SER A 253 3.73 3.75 -29.29
CA SER A 253 3.39 4.82 -28.35
C SER A 253 4.44 5.00 -27.25
N CYS A 254 5.52 4.22 -27.22
CA CYS A 254 6.59 4.28 -26.20
C CYS A 254 6.05 4.28 -24.77
N LYS A 255 5.00 3.48 -24.50
CA LYS A 255 4.38 3.39 -23.18
C LYS A 255 5.26 2.61 -22.22
N THR A 256 5.15 2.88 -20.94
CA THR A 256 5.82 2.13 -19.87
C THR A 256 4.79 1.35 -19.07
N LEU A 257 5.00 0.04 -18.87
CA LEU A 257 4.33 -0.79 -17.89
C LEU A 257 5.32 -1.15 -16.79
N LYS A 258 5.00 -0.81 -15.54
CA LYS A 258 5.93 -0.92 -14.40
C LYS A 258 5.29 -1.69 -13.25
N GLY A 259 5.98 -2.66 -12.68
CA GLY A 259 5.68 -3.25 -11.37
C GLY A 259 6.40 -2.49 -10.26
N LEU A 260 5.75 -2.32 -9.10
CA LEU A 260 6.35 -1.65 -7.95
C LEU A 260 5.81 -2.19 -6.63
N LEU A 261 6.71 -2.47 -5.71
CA LEU A 261 6.41 -2.87 -4.34
C LEU A 261 6.50 -1.65 -3.41
N TYR A 262 5.59 -1.57 -2.43
CA TYR A 262 5.62 -0.57 -1.35
C TYR A 262 5.67 0.90 -1.83
N GLY A 263 5.14 1.18 -3.02
CA GLY A 263 5.21 2.51 -3.63
C GLY A 263 6.63 3.00 -3.96
N GLY A 264 7.64 2.13 -3.94
CA GLY A 264 9.04 2.50 -4.14
C GLY A 264 9.65 3.29 -2.98
N MET A 265 9.04 3.25 -1.81
CA MET A 265 9.38 4.10 -0.66
C MET A 265 10.37 3.40 0.29
N ASN A 266 11.16 4.21 1.00
CA ASN A 266 11.97 3.74 2.12
C ASN A 266 11.16 3.91 3.42
N PRO A 267 10.75 2.84 4.13
CA PRO A 267 9.90 2.94 5.31
C PRO A 267 10.48 3.86 6.39
N ARG A 268 11.78 3.82 6.63
CA ARG A 268 12.45 4.65 7.64
C ARG A 268 12.41 6.15 7.36
N ALA A 269 12.27 6.53 6.08
CA ALA A 269 12.12 7.92 5.67
C ALA A 269 10.66 8.29 5.41
N SER A 270 9.91 7.41 4.76
CA SER A 270 8.55 7.71 4.29
C SER A 270 7.52 7.75 5.42
N MET A 271 7.57 6.82 6.37
CA MET A 271 6.58 6.83 7.46
C MET A 271 6.64 8.11 8.30
N PRO A 272 7.80 8.55 8.82
CA PRO A 272 7.88 9.83 9.52
C PRO A 272 7.44 11.02 8.67
N MET A 273 7.78 11.03 7.36
CA MET A 273 7.33 12.07 6.43
C MET A 273 5.80 12.09 6.30
N LEU A 274 5.16 10.93 6.06
CA LEU A 274 3.72 10.82 5.93
C LEU A 274 2.98 11.21 7.21
N LEU A 275 3.48 10.79 8.37
CA LEU A 275 2.94 11.21 9.67
C LEU A 275 3.11 12.71 9.94
N SER A 276 4.19 13.32 9.43
CA SER A 276 4.35 14.78 9.47
C SER A 276 3.31 15.49 8.57
N LEU A 277 3.04 14.96 7.38
CA LEU A 277 1.99 15.48 6.50
C LEU A 277 0.60 15.36 7.15
N TYR A 278 0.31 14.23 7.79
CA TYR A 278 -0.93 14.05 8.57
C TYR A 278 -1.05 15.09 9.69
N ARG A 279 -0.04 15.23 10.53
CA ARG A 279 -0.03 16.21 11.63
C ARG A 279 -0.25 17.65 11.16
N ASN A 280 0.24 17.98 9.97
CA ASN A 280 0.09 19.30 9.36
C ASN A 280 -1.20 19.46 8.53
N GLY A 281 -2.11 18.47 8.53
CA GLY A 281 -3.38 18.49 7.79
C GLY A 281 -3.27 18.32 6.27
N ASN A 282 -2.08 17.91 5.76
CA ASN A 282 -1.82 17.71 4.34
C ASN A 282 -2.03 16.25 3.87
N LEU A 283 -2.29 15.35 4.79
CA LEU A 283 -2.65 13.95 4.54
C LEU A 283 -3.77 13.57 5.50
N LYS A 284 -4.85 13.00 4.99
CA LYS A 284 -5.99 12.54 5.77
C LYS A 284 -5.77 11.07 6.11
N LEU A 285 -5.71 10.73 7.40
CA LEU A 285 -5.61 9.34 7.89
C LEU A 285 -6.83 8.94 8.72
N ASP A 286 -7.32 9.81 9.61
CA ASP A 286 -8.46 9.48 10.47
C ASP A 286 -9.71 9.16 9.64
N GLU A 287 -9.94 9.88 8.57
CA GLU A 287 -11.09 9.72 7.68
C GLU A 287 -11.00 8.45 6.81
N LEU A 288 -9.83 7.81 6.75
CA LEU A 288 -9.68 6.49 6.14
C LEU A 288 -10.32 5.39 7.00
N ILE A 289 -10.32 5.57 8.33
CA ILE A 289 -10.84 4.60 9.29
C ILE A 289 -12.36 4.66 9.28
N THR A 290 -12.98 3.81 8.49
CA THR A 290 -14.44 3.78 8.36
C THR A 290 -15.10 2.77 9.31
N LYS A 291 -14.33 1.86 9.89
CA LYS A 291 -14.85 0.87 10.85
C LYS A 291 -13.76 0.38 11.82
N ARG A 292 -14.19 0.10 13.06
CA ARG A 292 -13.35 -0.44 14.13
C ARG A 292 -13.88 -1.80 14.54
N TYR A 293 -12.97 -2.71 14.88
CA TYR A 293 -13.28 -4.09 15.27
C TYR A 293 -12.41 -4.51 16.45
N ARG A 294 -12.93 -5.44 17.25
CA ARG A 294 -12.11 -6.23 18.16
C ARG A 294 -11.57 -7.46 17.43
N LEU A 295 -10.56 -8.12 17.99
CA LEU A 295 -9.95 -9.31 17.38
C LEU A 295 -10.95 -10.45 17.15
N ASP A 296 -11.92 -10.64 18.05
CA ASP A 296 -12.97 -11.66 17.92
C ASP A 296 -13.96 -11.37 16.75
N GLN A 297 -13.95 -10.18 16.20
CA GLN A 297 -14.75 -9.74 15.05
C GLN A 297 -13.96 -9.79 13.72
N ILE A 298 -12.80 -10.45 13.68
CA ILE A 298 -11.93 -10.48 12.49
C ILE A 298 -12.64 -11.02 11.24
N ASN A 299 -13.53 -12.00 11.39
CA ASN A 299 -14.30 -12.57 10.29
C ASN A 299 -15.31 -11.56 9.70
N ASP A 300 -15.91 -10.73 10.54
CA ASP A 300 -16.79 -9.63 10.12
C ASP A 300 -15.96 -8.57 9.35
N ALA A 301 -14.78 -8.25 9.86
CA ALA A 301 -13.85 -7.32 9.21
C ALA A 301 -13.46 -7.79 7.80
N PHE A 302 -13.12 -9.08 7.62
CA PHE A 302 -12.85 -9.67 6.32
C PHE A 302 -14.08 -9.68 5.41
N THR A 303 -15.27 -9.87 5.94
CA THR A 303 -16.52 -9.84 5.17
C THR A 303 -16.77 -8.42 4.66
N ASP A 304 -16.70 -7.42 5.53
CA ASP A 304 -16.86 -6.01 5.15
C ASP A 304 -15.82 -5.56 4.11
N MET A 305 -14.58 -6.02 4.24
CA MET A 305 -13.54 -5.75 3.26
C MET A 305 -13.86 -6.35 1.89
N ARG A 306 -14.29 -7.62 1.84
CA ARG A 306 -14.63 -8.32 0.58
C ARG A 306 -15.84 -7.71 -0.11
N GLU A 307 -16.83 -7.27 0.65
CA GLU A 307 -18.05 -6.65 0.13
C GLU A 307 -17.89 -5.13 -0.11
N GLY A 308 -16.70 -4.57 0.12
CA GLY A 308 -16.40 -3.17 -0.15
C GLY A 308 -17.10 -2.17 0.76
N ARG A 309 -17.52 -2.60 1.97
CA ARG A 309 -18.27 -1.77 2.93
C ARG A 309 -17.40 -0.83 3.76
N ASN A 310 -16.09 -0.93 3.63
CA ASN A 310 -15.14 -0.03 4.31
C ASN A 310 -14.01 0.42 3.37
N ILE A 311 -13.33 1.50 3.74
CA ILE A 311 -12.06 1.93 3.16
C ILE A 311 -10.93 1.28 3.95
N ARG A 312 -10.87 1.55 5.28
CA ARG A 312 -9.98 0.89 6.23
C ARG A 312 -10.80 0.45 7.44
N GLY A 313 -10.65 -0.83 7.79
CA GLY A 313 -11.05 -1.35 9.10
C GLY A 313 -9.80 -1.53 9.94
N ILE A 314 -9.85 -1.15 11.21
CA ILE A 314 -8.77 -1.38 12.17
C ILE A 314 -9.23 -2.32 13.27
N ILE A 315 -8.30 -3.10 13.83
CA ILE A 315 -8.50 -3.91 15.03
C ILE A 315 -7.89 -3.15 16.19
N GLU A 316 -8.69 -2.91 17.21
CA GLU A 316 -8.25 -2.26 18.45
C GLU A 316 -8.06 -3.33 19.53
N PHE A 317 -6.93 -3.27 20.20
CA PHE A 317 -6.59 -4.05 21.38
C PHE A 317 -6.77 -3.15 22.60
N GLY A 318 -7.51 -3.65 23.60
CA GLY A 318 -7.87 -2.91 24.82
C GLY A 318 -6.72 -2.71 25.79
#